data_0aa73559284bc493c5bfe09bd37cf12f
#
_entry.id   0aa73559284bc493c5bfe09bd37cf12f
#
_cell.length_a   1.000
_cell.length_b   1.000
_cell.length_c   1.000
_cell.angle_alpha   90.00
_cell.angle_beta   90.00
_cell.angle_gamma   90.00
#
_symmetry.space_group_name_H-M   'P 1'
#
loop_
_entity.id
_entity.type
_entity.pdbx_description
1 polymer ?
#
loop_
_entity_poly.entity_id
_entity_poly.type
_entity_poly.pdbx_seq_one_letter_code
_entity_poly.pdbx_strand_id
1 'polypeptide(L)'
;MNKSSIIIALLAAILAMSTSCRSAQKAMVSETRSGKIAESVEADWSNSAFNPLTVAAAAPEWTDFSASGNITVSTTGSLSSAIQIKMVRGRSISISIRPLLGIEMGKLFVDKDSVTLVDKYHNIYVRESVSQLLGNGIGLYALQNLLLSRPFDLTDGAISASNAYHFSATAPDNERRWQMRPAKNQLFGYFFDMIENNVSRFNVTLNNGQQYAMDFSAFKPVDGKVIATSISAHIEIGGTKVGMDLKYTKSIRWNSGVTDYIRIPDGARRYSLAQLLKSL
;
A
#
# COMPACT_ATOMS: atom_id res chain seq x y z
N MET A 1 -25.48 -13.15 -4.45
CA MET A 1 -24.68 -12.00 -4.05
C MET A 1 -24.45 -11.16 -5.29
N ASN A 2 -24.87 -9.90 -5.28
CA ASN A 2 -24.94 -9.05 -6.47
C ASN A 2 -23.50 -8.67 -6.93
N LYS A 3 -23.25 -8.64 -8.25
CA LYS A 3 -21.96 -8.23 -8.85
C LYS A 3 -21.47 -6.84 -8.39
N SER A 4 -22.39 -6.04 -7.91
CA SER A 4 -22.19 -4.72 -7.30
C SER A 4 -21.36 -4.75 -6.02
N SER A 5 -21.55 -5.76 -5.22
CA SER A 5 -20.81 -5.93 -3.96
C SER A 5 -19.31 -6.17 -4.18
N ILE A 6 -18.92 -6.64 -5.38
CA ILE A 6 -17.50 -6.91 -5.69
C ILE A 6 -16.68 -5.61 -5.75
N ILE A 7 -17.19 -4.61 -6.47
CA ILE A 7 -16.47 -3.34 -6.67
C ILE A 7 -16.38 -2.60 -5.34
N ILE A 8 -17.46 -2.61 -4.59
CA ILE A 8 -17.61 -1.90 -3.33
C ILE A 8 -16.80 -2.59 -2.22
N ALA A 9 -16.79 -3.92 -2.12
CA ALA A 9 -15.99 -4.66 -1.15
C ALA A 9 -14.48 -4.54 -1.42
N LEU A 10 -14.10 -4.55 -2.70
CA LEU A 10 -12.71 -4.36 -3.14
C LEU A 10 -12.17 -2.99 -2.72
N LEU A 11 -13.01 -2.00 -2.72
CA LEU A 11 -12.69 -0.64 -2.34
C LEU A 11 -12.75 -0.40 -0.85
N ALA A 12 -13.69 -1.01 -0.18
CA ALA A 12 -13.74 -1.01 1.28
C ALA A 12 -12.45 -1.61 1.86
N ALA A 13 -11.90 -2.67 1.27
CA ALA A 13 -10.66 -3.28 1.73
C ALA A 13 -9.44 -2.36 1.53
N ILE A 14 -9.34 -1.68 0.38
CA ILE A 14 -8.25 -0.72 0.13
C ILE A 14 -8.40 0.53 1.01
N LEU A 15 -9.63 1.00 1.20
CA LEU A 15 -9.95 2.19 2.00
C LEU A 15 -9.98 1.91 3.50
N ALA A 16 -10.27 0.70 3.92
CA ALA A 16 -10.33 0.32 5.32
C ALA A 16 -8.94 0.21 5.96
N MET A 17 -7.90 -0.06 5.19
CA MET A 17 -6.52 0.10 5.64
C MET A 17 -6.24 1.56 6.06
N SER A 18 -7.01 2.51 5.55
CA SER A 18 -6.86 3.94 5.79
C SER A 18 -7.72 4.49 6.92
N THR A 19 -8.91 3.93 7.17
CA THR A 19 -9.83 4.43 8.20
C THR A 19 -9.42 4.06 9.63
N SER A 20 -8.63 3.00 9.80
CA SER A 20 -8.04 2.62 11.09
C SER A 20 -7.14 3.72 11.68
N CYS A 21 -6.53 4.56 10.85
CA CYS A 21 -5.72 5.69 11.29
C CYS A 21 -6.56 6.85 11.89
N ARG A 22 -7.84 6.93 11.58
CA ARG A 22 -8.71 8.04 12.01
C ARG A 22 -9.12 7.98 13.49
N SER A 23 -9.22 6.78 14.05
CA SER A 23 -9.58 6.58 15.47
C SER A 23 -8.46 7.04 16.42
N ALA A 24 -7.22 7.04 15.97
CA ALA A 24 -6.07 7.43 16.75
C ALA A 24 -5.95 8.97 16.95
N GLN A 25 -6.52 9.77 16.08
CA GLN A 25 -6.41 11.23 16.15
C GLN A 25 -7.27 11.87 17.25
N LYS A 26 -8.32 11.19 17.73
CA LYS A 26 -9.18 11.70 18.83
C LYS A 26 -8.68 11.38 20.23
N ALA A 27 -7.70 10.50 20.38
CA ALA A 27 -7.18 10.04 21.68
C ALA A 27 -5.92 10.78 22.17
N MET A 28 -5.43 11.78 21.43
CA MET A 28 -4.20 12.49 21.76
C MET A 28 -4.35 13.69 22.70
N VAL A 29 -5.26 13.64 23.67
CA VAL A 29 -5.23 14.54 24.82
C VAL A 29 -5.38 13.69 26.08
N SER A 30 -4.30 13.18 26.59
CA SER A 30 -3.83 13.04 27.96
C SER A 30 -2.94 11.82 28.18
N GLU A 31 -1.94 12.07 29.01
CA GLU A 31 -1.06 11.19 29.76
C GLU A 31 0.28 10.78 29.13
N THR A 32 1.24 11.64 29.42
CA THR A 32 2.65 11.31 29.56
C THR A 32 2.85 10.18 30.58
N ARG A 33 3.15 8.98 30.11
CA ARG A 33 3.78 7.94 30.94
C ARG A 33 5.15 7.60 30.37
N SER A 34 6.16 8.04 31.13
CA SER A 34 7.57 7.70 30.96
C SER A 34 7.79 6.20 31.03
N GLY A 35 7.84 5.55 29.87
CA GLY A 35 8.44 4.22 29.72
C GLY A 35 9.87 4.42 29.22
N LYS A 36 10.87 3.93 29.97
CA LYS A 36 12.27 3.91 29.55
C LYS A 36 12.37 3.32 28.15
N ILE A 37 12.67 4.18 27.17
CA ILE A 37 13.08 3.78 25.84
C ILE A 37 14.45 3.14 26.02
N ALA A 38 14.57 1.84 25.71
CA ALA A 38 15.89 1.22 25.54
C ALA A 38 16.64 2.05 24.51
N GLU A 39 17.79 2.60 24.89
CA GLU A 39 18.74 3.21 23.98
C GLU A 39 18.97 2.22 22.84
N SER A 40 18.49 2.58 21.65
CA SER A 40 18.82 1.85 20.44
C SER A 40 20.31 2.04 20.24
N VAL A 41 21.09 1.00 20.52
CA VAL A 41 22.45 0.90 20.02
C VAL A 41 22.30 1.07 18.51
N GLU A 42 22.81 2.18 17.96
CA GLU A 42 22.98 2.33 16.52
C GLU A 42 23.89 1.16 16.10
N ALA A 43 23.27 0.08 15.65
CA ALA A 43 24.02 -1.02 15.10
C ALA A 43 24.77 -0.47 13.89
N ASP A 44 26.08 -0.54 13.89
CA ASP A 44 26.92 -0.20 12.74
C ASP A 44 26.63 -1.23 11.63
N TRP A 45 25.54 -0.98 10.88
CA TRP A 45 25.13 -1.81 9.76
C TRP A 45 25.90 -1.47 8.48
N SER A 46 26.81 -0.48 8.49
CA SER A 46 27.57 -0.02 7.32
C SER A 46 28.38 -1.12 6.65
N ASN A 47 28.86 -2.10 7.43
CA ASN A 47 29.60 -3.25 6.94
C ASN A 47 28.74 -4.48 6.61
N SER A 48 27.41 -4.40 6.77
CA SER A 48 26.52 -5.50 6.43
C SER A 48 26.27 -5.60 4.92
N ALA A 49 26.21 -6.80 4.39
CA ALA A 49 25.90 -7.06 2.97
C ALA A 49 24.53 -6.51 2.55
N PHE A 50 23.57 -6.47 3.50
CA PHE A 50 22.22 -5.92 3.29
C PHE A 50 21.92 -4.91 4.39
N ASN A 51 21.67 -3.68 4.00
CA ASN A 51 21.42 -2.55 4.88
C ASN A 51 20.63 -1.45 4.14
N PRO A 52 20.17 -0.38 4.80
CA PRO A 52 19.40 0.70 4.13
C PRO A 52 20.12 1.36 2.95
N LEU A 53 21.47 1.46 2.95
CA LEU A 53 22.22 1.99 1.81
C LEU A 53 22.20 1.04 0.61
N THR A 54 22.32 -0.28 0.86
CA THR A 54 22.22 -1.27 -0.23
C THR A 54 20.82 -1.31 -0.83
N VAL A 55 19.79 -1.09 -0.01
CA VAL A 55 18.39 -0.92 -0.48
C VAL A 55 18.26 0.32 -1.36
N ALA A 56 18.85 1.44 -0.93
CA ALA A 56 18.84 2.68 -1.73
C ALA A 56 19.55 2.48 -3.08
N ALA A 57 20.72 1.84 -3.07
CA ALA A 57 21.49 1.54 -4.28
C ALA A 57 20.77 0.56 -5.23
N ALA A 58 20.05 -0.42 -4.67
CA ALA A 58 19.28 -1.40 -5.44
C ALA A 58 17.92 -0.88 -5.90
N ALA A 59 17.51 0.33 -5.47
CA ALA A 59 16.23 0.90 -5.85
C ALA A 59 16.17 1.13 -7.37
N PRO A 60 15.22 0.52 -8.10
CA PRO A 60 15.16 0.69 -9.53
C PRO A 60 14.72 2.09 -9.88
N GLU A 61 15.36 2.69 -10.86
CA GLU A 61 14.81 3.87 -11.52
C GLU A 61 13.63 3.44 -12.40
N TRP A 62 12.53 4.15 -12.27
CA TRP A 62 11.35 3.93 -13.08
C TRP A 62 10.57 5.24 -13.25
N THR A 63 9.91 5.38 -14.40
CA THR A 63 9.03 6.50 -14.73
C THR A 63 7.57 6.08 -14.62
N ASP A 64 7.29 4.88 -15.08
CA ASP A 64 5.97 4.29 -15.06
C ASP A 64 6.04 2.76 -14.91
N PHE A 65 4.93 2.19 -14.46
CA PHE A 65 4.75 0.77 -14.25
C PHE A 65 3.36 0.35 -14.68
N SER A 66 3.24 -0.81 -15.30
CA SER A 66 1.95 -1.43 -15.56
C SER A 66 2.01 -2.94 -15.36
N ALA A 67 0.90 -3.49 -14.87
CA ALA A 67 0.73 -4.93 -14.72
C ALA A 67 -0.75 -5.31 -14.86
N SER A 68 -1.00 -6.52 -15.36
CA SER A 68 -2.31 -7.16 -15.28
C SER A 68 -2.27 -8.25 -14.22
N GLY A 69 -3.37 -8.46 -13.53
CA GLY A 69 -3.44 -9.41 -12.45
C GLY A 69 -4.86 -9.72 -12.00
N ASN A 70 -4.93 -10.34 -10.84
CA ASN A 70 -6.19 -10.59 -10.15
C ASN A 70 -6.12 -10.02 -8.74
N ILE A 71 -7.24 -9.54 -8.27
CA ILE A 71 -7.44 -9.19 -6.87
C ILE A 71 -8.58 -10.03 -6.31
N THR A 72 -8.37 -10.55 -5.11
CA THR A 72 -9.39 -11.27 -4.35
C THR A 72 -9.59 -10.55 -3.03
N VAL A 73 -10.84 -10.27 -2.69
CA VAL A 73 -11.22 -9.74 -1.37
C VAL A 73 -12.07 -10.78 -0.68
N SER A 74 -11.71 -11.08 0.55
CA SER A 74 -12.36 -12.05 1.42
C SER A 74 -12.93 -11.37 2.65
N THR A 75 -14.22 -11.63 2.92
CA THR A 75 -14.93 -11.23 4.15
C THR A 75 -15.64 -12.47 4.69
N THR A 76 -16.96 -12.48 4.79
CA THR A 76 -17.77 -13.70 5.00
C THR A 76 -17.86 -14.57 3.74
N GLY A 77 -17.47 -14.03 2.59
CA GLY A 77 -17.34 -14.67 1.29
C GLY A 77 -16.09 -14.17 0.58
N SER A 78 -15.80 -14.72 -0.59
CA SER A 78 -14.64 -14.32 -1.41
C SER A 78 -15.09 -13.83 -2.77
N LEU A 79 -14.51 -12.69 -3.21
CA LEU A 79 -14.78 -12.05 -4.47
C LEU A 79 -13.48 -11.81 -5.23
N SER A 80 -13.41 -12.30 -6.46
CA SER A 80 -12.24 -12.12 -7.32
C SER A 80 -12.55 -11.35 -8.58
N SER A 81 -11.61 -10.54 -9.03
CA SER A 81 -11.71 -9.81 -10.29
C SER A 81 -10.35 -9.70 -10.97
N ALA A 82 -10.37 -9.76 -12.29
CA ALA A 82 -9.22 -9.33 -13.07
C ALA A 82 -9.04 -7.81 -12.92
N ILE A 83 -7.77 -7.39 -12.84
CA ILE A 83 -7.40 -5.97 -12.73
C ILE A 83 -6.29 -5.60 -13.71
N GLN A 84 -6.21 -4.32 -13.98
CA GLN A 84 -5.04 -3.69 -14.58
C GLN A 84 -4.57 -2.56 -13.68
N ILE A 85 -3.31 -2.63 -13.29
CA ILE A 85 -2.64 -1.57 -12.53
C ILE A 85 -1.77 -0.75 -13.49
N LYS A 86 -1.81 0.57 -13.32
CA LYS A 86 -0.90 1.51 -13.96
C LYS A 86 -0.45 2.52 -12.93
N MET A 87 0.82 2.83 -12.92
CA MET A 87 1.39 3.85 -12.04
C MET A 87 2.30 4.76 -12.84
N VAL A 88 2.23 6.06 -12.57
CA VAL A 88 3.20 7.05 -13.03
C VAL A 88 3.89 7.59 -11.77
N ARG A 89 5.21 7.45 -11.71
CA ARG A 89 6.01 7.76 -10.52
C ARG A 89 5.72 9.17 -10.00
N GLY A 90 5.35 9.25 -8.72
CA GLY A 90 5.03 10.50 -8.05
C GLY A 90 3.81 11.26 -8.58
N ARG A 91 3.03 10.66 -9.50
CA ARG A 91 1.86 11.32 -10.11
C ARG A 91 0.56 10.57 -9.86
N SER A 92 0.53 9.26 -10.09
CA SER A 92 -0.73 8.52 -9.98
C SER A 92 -0.55 7.01 -9.76
N ILE A 93 -1.59 6.41 -9.19
CA ILE A 93 -1.88 4.98 -9.20
C ILE A 93 -3.28 4.82 -9.78
N SER A 94 -3.44 3.90 -10.72
CA SER A 94 -4.73 3.54 -11.29
C SER A 94 -4.91 2.03 -11.23
N ILE A 95 -6.05 1.59 -10.70
CA ILE A 95 -6.45 0.19 -10.67
C ILE A 95 -7.80 0.07 -11.35
N SER A 96 -7.80 -0.50 -12.55
CA SER A 96 -9.01 -0.81 -13.32
C SER A 96 -9.52 -2.20 -12.98
N ILE A 97 -10.78 -2.33 -12.63
CA ILE A 97 -11.47 -3.56 -12.27
C ILE A 97 -12.22 -4.08 -13.50
N ARG A 98 -11.91 -5.31 -13.92
CA ARG A 98 -12.37 -5.88 -15.19
C ARG A 98 -12.91 -7.31 -15.02
N PRO A 99 -14.03 -7.50 -14.31
CA PRO A 99 -14.54 -8.83 -13.91
C PRO A 99 -14.99 -9.70 -15.08
N LEU A 100 -15.37 -9.11 -16.19
CA LEU A 100 -15.95 -9.81 -17.34
C LEU A 100 -15.33 -9.32 -18.66
N LEU A 101 -14.84 -10.26 -19.49
CA LEU A 101 -14.37 -10.01 -20.85
C LEU A 101 -13.45 -8.80 -21.04
N GLY A 102 -12.74 -8.41 -19.97
CA GLY A 102 -11.84 -7.24 -20.01
C GLY A 102 -12.55 -5.88 -19.96
N ILE A 103 -13.87 -5.84 -19.80
CA ILE A 103 -14.64 -4.59 -19.71
C ILE A 103 -14.37 -3.95 -18.34
N GLU A 104 -13.99 -2.68 -18.35
CA GLU A 104 -13.74 -1.91 -17.14
C GLU A 104 -15.08 -1.52 -16.48
N MET A 105 -15.38 -2.14 -15.35
CA MET A 105 -16.59 -1.91 -14.56
C MET A 105 -16.38 -0.90 -13.44
N GLY A 106 -15.12 -0.71 -13.02
CA GLY A 106 -14.75 0.24 -11.99
C GLY A 106 -13.30 0.64 -12.10
N LYS A 107 -12.97 1.79 -11.52
CA LYS A 107 -11.62 2.32 -11.51
C LYS A 107 -11.33 3.03 -10.19
N LEU A 108 -10.25 2.65 -9.53
CA LEU A 108 -9.64 3.40 -8.46
C LEU A 108 -8.50 4.24 -9.05
N PHE A 109 -8.46 5.50 -8.69
CA PHE A 109 -7.42 6.42 -9.08
C PHE A 109 -6.93 7.20 -7.87
N VAL A 110 -5.63 7.18 -7.64
CA VAL A 110 -4.98 7.92 -6.56
C VAL A 110 -3.98 8.88 -7.18
N ASP A 111 -4.11 10.14 -6.88
CA ASP A 111 -3.11 11.18 -7.14
C ASP A 111 -2.56 11.74 -5.82
N LYS A 112 -1.82 12.83 -5.88
CA LYS A 112 -1.22 13.45 -4.67
C LYS A 112 -2.27 13.95 -3.68
N ASP A 113 -3.42 14.39 -4.18
CA ASP A 113 -4.42 15.12 -3.41
C ASP A 113 -5.66 14.27 -3.12
N SER A 114 -6.00 13.35 -4.01
CA SER A 114 -7.29 12.67 -3.98
C SER A 114 -7.20 11.18 -4.27
N VAL A 115 -8.14 10.46 -3.65
CA VAL A 115 -8.50 9.11 -4.01
C VAL A 115 -9.88 9.17 -4.66
N THR A 116 -9.96 8.81 -5.92
CA THR A 116 -11.22 8.80 -6.68
C THR A 116 -11.57 7.37 -7.07
N LEU A 117 -12.78 6.97 -6.73
CA LEU A 117 -13.38 5.75 -7.17
C LEU A 117 -14.52 6.03 -8.13
N VAL A 118 -14.56 5.31 -9.22
CA VAL A 118 -15.68 5.29 -10.15
C VAL A 118 -16.23 3.88 -10.25
N ASP A 119 -17.49 3.70 -9.99
CA ASP A 119 -18.27 2.51 -10.31
C ASP A 119 -19.12 2.83 -11.55
N LYS A 120 -18.71 2.30 -12.69
CA LYS A 120 -19.38 2.53 -13.97
C LYS A 120 -20.69 1.78 -14.10
N TYR A 121 -20.84 0.68 -13.35
CA TYR A 121 -22.04 -0.14 -13.41
C TYR A 121 -23.24 0.55 -12.74
N HIS A 122 -23.01 1.20 -11.57
CA HIS A 122 -24.05 1.92 -10.85
C HIS A 122 -24.09 3.42 -11.17
N ASN A 123 -23.18 3.88 -12.03
CA ASN A 123 -23.00 5.29 -12.37
C ASN A 123 -22.84 6.17 -11.12
N ILE A 124 -21.91 5.77 -10.23
CA ILE A 124 -21.57 6.48 -9.01
C ILE A 124 -20.07 6.71 -8.91
N TYR A 125 -19.69 7.72 -8.14
CA TYR A 125 -18.30 7.93 -7.78
C TYR A 125 -18.14 8.41 -6.34
N VAL A 126 -16.96 8.11 -5.76
CA VAL A 126 -16.49 8.66 -4.48
C VAL A 126 -15.21 9.41 -4.76
N ARG A 127 -15.05 10.58 -4.18
CA ARG A 127 -13.77 11.33 -4.21
C ARG A 127 -13.52 11.93 -2.85
N GLU A 128 -12.40 11.53 -2.25
CA GLU A 128 -11.96 11.98 -0.93
C GLU A 128 -10.50 12.43 -1.00
N SER A 129 -10.07 13.26 -0.05
CA SER A 129 -8.65 13.65 0.00
C SER A 129 -7.79 12.48 0.50
N VAL A 130 -6.56 12.39 -0.01
CA VAL A 130 -5.56 11.40 0.44
C VAL A 130 -5.35 11.52 1.96
N SER A 131 -5.18 12.73 2.47
CA SER A 131 -4.97 12.97 3.90
C SER A 131 -6.14 12.56 4.77
N GLN A 132 -7.38 12.69 4.28
CA GLN A 132 -8.56 12.23 5.00
C GLN A 132 -8.68 10.70 5.05
N LEU A 133 -8.26 10.02 4.02
CA LEU A 133 -8.37 8.56 3.92
C LEU A 133 -7.19 7.85 4.57
N LEU A 134 -5.98 8.26 4.25
CA LEU A 134 -4.75 7.57 4.64
C LEU A 134 -4.10 8.16 5.90
N GLY A 135 -4.64 9.28 6.39
CA GLY A 135 -4.03 10.02 7.49
C GLY A 135 -2.79 10.80 7.04
N ASN A 136 -2.22 11.55 7.99
CA ASN A 136 -1.01 12.31 7.74
C ASN A 136 0.20 11.39 7.78
N GLY A 137 0.79 11.08 6.64
CA GLY A 137 2.04 10.32 6.55
C GLY A 137 2.06 9.24 5.48
N ILE A 138 0.93 8.61 5.14
CA ILE A 138 0.89 7.65 4.02
C ILE A 138 0.41 8.40 2.77
N GLY A 139 1.34 8.76 1.92
CA GLY A 139 1.05 9.44 0.67
C GLY A 139 1.18 8.52 -0.55
N LEU A 140 1.03 9.12 -1.73
CA LEU A 140 1.11 8.44 -3.01
C LEU A 140 2.42 7.64 -3.18
N TYR A 141 3.55 8.19 -2.75
CA TYR A 141 4.85 7.51 -2.85
C TYR A 141 4.90 6.23 -2.01
N ALA A 142 4.41 6.27 -0.77
CA ALA A 142 4.35 5.10 0.08
C ALA A 142 3.51 3.98 -0.55
N LEU A 143 2.33 4.33 -1.10
CA LEU A 143 1.47 3.38 -1.80
C LEU A 143 2.13 2.80 -3.05
N GLN A 144 2.82 3.62 -3.85
CA GLN A 144 3.56 3.16 -5.02
C GLN A 144 4.66 2.18 -4.62
N ASN A 145 5.43 2.50 -3.58
CA ASN A 145 6.49 1.62 -3.09
C ASN A 145 5.93 0.30 -2.53
N LEU A 146 4.82 0.33 -1.77
CA LEU A 146 4.15 -0.89 -1.31
C LEU A 146 3.73 -1.78 -2.47
N LEU A 147 3.10 -1.24 -3.51
CA LEU A 147 2.70 -2.02 -4.69
C LEU A 147 3.89 -2.61 -5.46
N LEU A 148 5.09 -2.06 -5.25
CA LEU A 148 6.34 -2.53 -5.83
C LEU A 148 7.19 -3.37 -4.87
N SER A 149 6.65 -3.74 -3.69
CA SER A 149 7.39 -4.41 -2.60
C SER A 149 8.69 -3.69 -2.21
N ARG A 150 8.64 -2.36 -2.13
CA ARG A 150 9.79 -1.51 -1.80
C ARG A 150 9.56 -0.81 -0.46
N PRO A 151 10.60 -0.63 0.35
CA PRO A 151 10.50 0.20 1.54
C PRO A 151 10.42 1.69 1.18
N PHE A 152 9.94 2.49 2.12
CA PHE A 152 9.78 3.93 1.96
C PHE A 152 10.02 4.64 3.30
N ASP A 153 10.38 5.90 3.22
CA ASP A 153 10.35 6.85 4.33
C ASP A 153 9.04 7.63 4.26
N LEU A 154 8.33 7.74 5.37
CA LEU A 154 7.06 8.51 5.41
C LEU A 154 7.28 10.01 5.19
N THR A 155 8.46 10.52 5.54
CA THR A 155 8.80 11.93 5.34
C THR A 155 9.27 12.24 3.93
N ASP A 156 10.16 11.38 3.39
CA ASP A 156 10.90 11.65 2.15
C ASP A 156 10.48 10.76 0.97
N GLY A 157 9.61 9.78 1.21
CA GLY A 157 9.09 8.88 0.20
C GLY A 157 10.03 7.70 -0.09
N ALA A 158 10.80 7.73 -1.18
CA ALA A 158 11.71 6.63 -1.51
C ALA A 158 12.96 6.61 -0.61
N ILE A 159 13.46 5.42 -0.30
CA ILE A 159 14.77 5.29 0.37
C ILE A 159 15.86 5.71 -0.61
N SER A 160 16.76 6.55 -0.12
CA SER A 160 17.88 7.14 -0.86
C SER A 160 19.13 7.16 0.02
N ALA A 161 20.28 7.44 -0.55
CA ALA A 161 21.52 7.58 0.22
C ALA A 161 21.41 8.71 1.28
N SER A 162 20.61 9.74 1.03
CA SER A 162 20.44 10.88 1.95
C SER A 162 19.54 10.59 3.14
N ASN A 163 18.61 9.63 3.06
CA ASN A 163 17.68 9.30 4.13
C ASN A 163 17.83 7.87 4.68
N ALA A 164 18.72 7.07 4.14
CA ALA A 164 19.01 5.71 4.64
C ALA A 164 19.37 5.70 6.13
N TYR A 165 20.01 6.75 6.63
CA TYR A 165 20.36 6.92 8.04
C TYR A 165 19.16 7.22 8.96
N HIS A 166 17.98 7.46 8.39
CA HIS A 166 16.73 7.52 9.15
C HIS A 166 16.27 6.14 9.65
N PHE A 167 16.96 5.08 9.26
CA PHE A 167 16.58 3.71 9.60
C PHE A 167 17.68 2.99 10.39
N SER A 168 17.26 2.22 11.38
CA SER A 168 18.04 1.17 12.00
C SER A 168 17.81 -0.16 11.27
N ALA A 169 18.78 -1.05 11.32
CA ALA A 169 18.72 -2.36 10.69
C ALA A 169 19.26 -3.44 11.64
N THR A 170 18.67 -4.64 11.58
CA THR A 170 19.25 -5.82 12.22
C THR A 170 20.30 -6.45 11.29
N ALA A 171 21.20 -7.25 11.86
CA ALA A 171 22.08 -8.06 11.04
C ALA A 171 21.27 -9.11 10.25
N PRO A 172 21.63 -9.39 8.97
CA PRO A 172 21.00 -10.43 8.18
C PRO A 172 21.25 -11.83 8.79
N ASP A 173 20.24 -12.68 8.73
CA ASP A 173 20.37 -14.11 9.04
C ASP A 173 20.98 -14.91 7.85
N ASN A 174 21.12 -16.24 8.03
CA ASN A 174 21.65 -17.13 6.98
C ASN A 174 20.75 -17.20 5.73
N GLU A 175 19.48 -16.81 5.84
CA GLU A 175 18.53 -16.74 4.73
C GLU A 175 18.45 -15.33 4.14
N ARG A 176 19.35 -14.44 4.53
CA ARG A 176 19.41 -13.03 4.10
C ARG A 176 18.17 -12.22 4.50
N ARG A 177 17.50 -12.61 5.61
CA ARG A 177 16.39 -11.89 6.19
C ARG A 177 16.90 -10.93 7.25
N TRP A 178 16.34 -9.74 7.28
CA TRP A 178 16.67 -8.71 8.25
C TRP A 178 15.51 -7.73 8.42
N GLN A 179 15.59 -6.84 9.39
CA GLN A 179 14.56 -5.84 9.62
C GLN A 179 15.10 -4.44 9.42
N MET A 180 14.26 -3.57 8.85
CA MET A 180 14.52 -2.15 8.70
C MET A 180 13.43 -1.37 9.42
N ARG A 181 13.83 -0.50 10.36
CA ARG A 181 12.93 0.29 11.21
C ARG A 181 13.29 1.76 11.17
N PRO A 182 12.33 2.70 11.13
CA PRO A 182 12.64 4.11 11.33
C PRO A 182 13.34 4.34 12.67
N ALA A 183 14.42 5.10 12.67
CA ALA A 183 15.18 5.43 13.87
C ALA A 183 14.46 6.44 14.79
N LYS A 184 13.50 7.21 14.25
CA LYS A 184 12.71 8.18 15.00
C LYS A 184 11.26 7.72 15.15
N ASN A 185 10.66 8.04 16.29
CA ASN A 185 9.24 7.82 16.54
C ASN A 185 8.41 8.57 15.49
N GLN A 186 7.59 7.84 14.77
CA GLN A 186 6.60 8.33 13.82
C GLN A 186 5.23 8.38 14.53
N LEU A 187 4.23 9.01 13.88
CA LEU A 187 2.84 9.07 14.37
C LEU A 187 2.22 7.68 14.62
N PHE A 188 2.81 6.64 14.04
CA PHE A 188 2.50 5.23 14.26
C PHE A 188 3.78 4.42 14.06
N GLY A 189 3.91 3.28 14.73
CA GLY A 189 5.04 2.37 14.53
C GLY A 189 4.94 1.65 13.20
N TYR A 190 6.00 1.63 12.42
CA TYR A 190 6.09 0.76 11.25
C TYR A 190 7.49 0.21 11.08
N PHE A 191 7.59 -0.93 10.42
CA PHE A 191 8.86 -1.53 10.03
C PHE A 191 8.68 -2.49 8.85
N PHE A 192 9.79 -2.81 8.23
CA PHE A 192 9.86 -3.75 7.12
C PHE A 192 10.64 -4.98 7.53
N ASP A 193 10.08 -6.17 7.31
CA ASP A 193 10.86 -7.38 7.22
C ASP A 193 11.37 -7.48 5.78
N MET A 194 12.66 -7.68 5.64
CA MET A 194 13.37 -7.65 4.37
C MET A 194 13.88 -9.05 4.03
N ILE A 195 13.94 -9.36 2.75
CA ILE A 195 14.71 -10.45 2.19
C ILE A 195 15.62 -9.85 1.11
N GLU A 196 16.94 -9.89 1.33
CA GLU A 196 17.88 -9.10 0.55
C GLU A 196 17.48 -7.61 0.55
N ASN A 197 17.30 -7.00 -0.62
CA ASN A 197 16.88 -5.60 -0.78
C ASN A 197 15.38 -5.42 -1.03
N ASN A 198 14.56 -6.46 -0.79
CA ASN A 198 13.13 -6.41 -1.04
C ASN A 198 12.33 -6.55 0.25
N VAL A 199 11.19 -5.89 0.33
CA VAL A 199 10.25 -6.05 1.44
C VAL A 199 9.54 -7.39 1.30
N SER A 200 9.65 -8.25 2.32
CA SER A 200 8.86 -9.48 2.45
C SER A 200 7.62 -9.29 3.29
N ARG A 201 7.65 -8.33 4.24
CA ARG A 201 6.49 -7.92 5.02
C ARG A 201 6.60 -6.46 5.44
N PHE A 202 5.52 -5.73 5.29
CA PHE A 202 5.34 -4.40 5.88
C PHE A 202 4.44 -4.52 7.10
N ASN A 203 4.92 -4.01 8.23
CA ASN A 203 4.22 -4.07 9.51
C ASN A 203 3.88 -2.67 9.97
N VAL A 204 2.67 -2.50 10.50
CA VAL A 204 2.19 -1.24 11.09
C VAL A 204 1.58 -1.53 12.45
N THR A 205 1.96 -0.74 13.46
CA THR A 205 1.35 -0.76 14.78
C THR A 205 0.71 0.60 15.03
N LEU A 206 -0.59 0.62 15.21
CA LEU A 206 -1.34 1.83 15.51
C LEU A 206 -1.18 2.22 17.00
N ASN A 207 -1.50 3.47 17.35
CA ASN A 207 -1.41 3.98 18.72
C ASN A 207 -2.31 3.22 19.73
N ASN A 208 -3.37 2.57 19.26
CA ASN A 208 -4.23 1.71 20.08
C ASN A 208 -3.68 0.28 20.25
N GLY A 209 -2.48 -0.01 19.75
CA GLY A 209 -1.82 -1.31 19.82
C GLY A 209 -2.26 -2.31 18.75
N GLN A 210 -3.22 -1.99 17.89
CA GLN A 210 -3.60 -2.85 16.77
C GLN A 210 -2.44 -2.95 15.76
N GLN A 211 -2.22 -4.17 15.27
CA GLN A 211 -1.16 -4.48 14.31
C GLN A 211 -1.76 -4.92 12.99
N TYR A 212 -1.19 -4.43 11.91
CA TYR A 212 -1.54 -4.81 10.55
C TYR A 212 -0.27 -5.21 9.80
N ALA A 213 -0.43 -6.15 8.90
CA ALA A 213 0.68 -6.59 8.07
C ALA A 213 0.24 -6.73 6.61
N MET A 214 1.19 -6.49 5.72
CA MET A 214 1.09 -6.77 4.30
C MET A 214 2.27 -7.65 3.91
N ASP A 215 1.99 -8.84 3.41
CA ASP A 215 2.97 -9.84 3.00
C ASP A 215 3.25 -9.76 1.51
N PHE A 216 4.51 -9.91 1.14
CA PHE A 216 4.99 -9.89 -0.23
C PHE A 216 5.74 -11.19 -0.53
N SER A 217 5.39 -11.83 -1.63
CA SER A 217 5.96 -13.13 -2.00
C SER A 217 6.00 -13.35 -3.50
N ALA A 218 6.50 -14.50 -3.92
CA ALA A 218 6.66 -14.87 -5.32
C ALA A 218 7.48 -13.83 -6.10
N PHE A 219 8.65 -13.47 -5.56
CA PHE A 219 9.57 -12.52 -6.17
C PHE A 219 10.05 -13.00 -7.53
N LYS A 220 10.01 -12.12 -8.53
CA LYS A 220 10.44 -12.40 -9.90
C LYS A 220 11.26 -11.23 -10.45
N PRO A 221 12.32 -11.51 -11.20
CA PRO A 221 12.98 -10.50 -12.00
C PRO A 221 12.12 -10.15 -13.23
N VAL A 222 11.92 -8.85 -13.46
CA VAL A 222 11.25 -8.31 -14.65
C VAL A 222 12.08 -7.13 -15.13
N ASP A 223 12.63 -7.21 -16.33
CA ASP A 223 13.52 -6.19 -16.90
C ASP A 223 14.65 -5.77 -15.95
N GLY A 224 15.28 -6.75 -15.30
CA GLY A 224 16.37 -6.54 -14.35
C GLY A 224 15.95 -6.01 -12.97
N LYS A 225 14.66 -5.81 -12.72
CA LYS A 225 14.11 -5.33 -11.44
C LYS A 225 13.33 -6.45 -10.75
N VAL A 226 13.65 -6.73 -9.49
CA VAL A 226 12.92 -7.73 -8.71
C VAL A 226 11.64 -7.11 -8.15
N ILE A 227 10.52 -7.81 -8.29
CA ILE A 227 9.20 -7.42 -7.75
C ILE A 227 8.49 -8.63 -7.15
N ALA A 228 7.81 -8.44 -6.03
CA ALA A 228 6.85 -9.43 -5.54
C ALA A 228 5.64 -9.48 -6.47
N THR A 229 5.27 -10.67 -6.92
CA THR A 229 4.09 -10.86 -7.77
C THR A 229 2.85 -11.30 -6.99
N SER A 230 2.98 -11.51 -5.68
CA SER A 230 1.87 -11.77 -4.76
C SER A 230 1.96 -10.85 -3.56
N ILE A 231 0.89 -10.13 -3.29
CA ILE A 231 0.73 -9.21 -2.17
C ILE A 231 -0.53 -9.62 -1.43
N SER A 232 -0.44 -9.88 -0.13
CA SER A 232 -1.62 -10.18 0.69
C SER A 232 -1.65 -9.31 1.93
N ALA A 233 -2.85 -8.86 2.31
CA ALA A 233 -3.09 -8.07 3.50
C ALA A 233 -4.32 -8.59 4.22
N HIS A 234 -4.24 -8.62 5.55
CA HIS A 234 -5.35 -9.00 6.41
C HIS A 234 -5.55 -7.93 7.46
N ILE A 235 -6.76 -7.44 7.54
CA ILE A 235 -7.14 -6.38 8.49
C ILE A 235 -8.44 -6.77 9.19
N GLU A 236 -8.67 -6.18 10.36
CA GLU A 236 -9.93 -6.33 11.09
C GLU A 236 -10.60 -4.95 11.22
N ILE A 237 -11.86 -4.87 10.80
CA ILE A 237 -12.64 -3.63 10.80
C ILE A 237 -13.95 -3.89 11.50
N GLY A 238 -14.15 -3.26 12.66
CA GLY A 238 -15.40 -3.42 13.42
C GLY A 238 -15.75 -4.87 13.74
N GLY A 239 -14.75 -5.71 14.01
CA GLY A 239 -14.90 -7.15 14.27
C GLY A 239 -15.02 -8.02 13.03
N THR A 240 -15.01 -7.44 11.84
CA THR A 240 -15.01 -8.19 10.56
C THR A 240 -13.60 -8.33 10.02
N LYS A 241 -13.17 -9.57 9.79
CA LYS A 241 -11.88 -9.84 9.13
C LYS A 241 -12.03 -9.64 7.61
N VAL A 242 -11.16 -8.81 7.05
CA VAL A 242 -11.08 -8.54 5.61
C VAL A 242 -9.71 -8.94 5.12
N GLY A 243 -9.67 -9.86 4.15
CA GLY A 243 -8.46 -10.25 3.45
C GLY A 243 -8.43 -9.63 2.05
N MET A 244 -7.25 -9.28 1.58
CA MET A 244 -6.98 -8.83 0.22
C MET A 244 -5.78 -9.58 -0.33
N ASP A 245 -5.95 -10.24 -1.46
CA ASP A 245 -4.88 -10.89 -2.21
C ASP A 245 -4.79 -10.28 -3.61
N LEU A 246 -3.64 -9.72 -3.93
CA LEU A 246 -3.30 -9.16 -5.22
C LEU A 246 -2.21 -10.03 -5.87
N LYS A 247 -2.44 -10.50 -7.10
CA LYS A 247 -1.47 -11.28 -7.86
C LYS A 247 -1.23 -10.66 -9.23
N TYR A 248 0.01 -10.25 -9.51
CA TYR A 248 0.42 -9.88 -10.85
C TYR A 248 0.63 -11.15 -11.68
N THR A 249 -0.12 -11.32 -12.74
CA THR A 249 -0.10 -12.56 -13.54
C THR A 249 0.50 -12.38 -14.91
N LYS A 250 0.34 -11.20 -15.52
CA LYS A 250 0.75 -10.94 -16.90
C LYS A 250 1.18 -9.50 -17.10
N SER A 251 1.91 -9.26 -18.20
CA SER A 251 2.18 -7.93 -18.75
C SER A 251 2.80 -6.95 -17.76
N ILE A 252 3.71 -7.44 -16.89
CA ILE A 252 4.48 -6.54 -16.03
C ILE A 252 5.46 -5.79 -16.92
N ARG A 253 5.38 -4.46 -16.93
CA ARG A 253 6.22 -3.59 -17.75
C ARG A 253 6.66 -2.37 -16.97
N TRP A 254 7.89 -1.96 -17.19
CA TRP A 254 8.49 -0.75 -16.66
C TRP A 254 8.78 0.21 -17.81
N ASN A 255 8.67 1.51 -17.55
CA ASN A 255 9.09 2.57 -18.46
C ASN A 255 8.51 2.42 -19.87
N SER A 256 7.25 2.04 -19.96
CA SER A 256 6.55 1.77 -21.23
C SER A 256 5.75 2.98 -21.74
N GLY A 257 5.95 4.16 -21.14
CA GLY A 257 5.24 5.38 -21.52
C GLY A 257 3.78 5.37 -21.08
N VAL A 258 3.46 4.64 -20.01
CA VAL A 258 2.09 4.58 -19.51
C VAL A 258 1.65 5.95 -19.02
N THR A 259 0.52 6.38 -19.55
CA THR A 259 -0.24 7.52 -19.02
C THR A 259 -1.58 7.03 -18.54
N ASP A 260 -2.12 7.67 -17.52
CA ASP A 260 -3.47 7.36 -17.06
C ASP A 260 -4.13 8.57 -16.41
N TYR A 261 -5.45 8.58 -16.47
CA TYR A 261 -6.31 9.61 -15.89
C TYR A 261 -7.62 8.99 -15.42
N ILE A 262 -8.35 9.70 -14.59
CA ILE A 262 -9.70 9.32 -14.20
C ILE A 262 -10.71 10.16 -14.96
N ARG A 263 -11.70 9.50 -15.58
CA ARG A 263 -12.89 10.14 -16.11
C ARG A 263 -14.09 9.71 -15.27
N ILE A 264 -14.78 10.69 -14.73
CA ILE A 264 -16.06 10.49 -14.06
C ILE A 264 -17.12 10.48 -15.18
N PRO A 265 -17.94 9.44 -15.29
CA PRO A 265 -19.00 9.40 -16.30
C PRO A 265 -19.98 10.56 -16.14
N ASP A 266 -20.54 11.03 -17.26
CA ASP A 266 -21.55 12.07 -17.25
C ASP A 266 -22.81 11.57 -16.48
N GLY A 267 -23.34 12.42 -15.61
CA GLY A 267 -24.48 12.08 -14.76
C GLY A 267 -24.18 11.11 -13.62
N ALA A 268 -22.92 10.78 -13.36
CA ALA A 268 -22.54 9.95 -12.22
C ALA A 268 -22.86 10.67 -10.90
N ARG A 269 -23.50 9.96 -9.97
CA ARG A 269 -23.86 10.51 -8.67
C ARG A 269 -22.68 10.41 -7.71
N ARG A 270 -22.42 11.49 -7.00
CA ARG A 270 -21.39 11.50 -5.95
C ARG A 270 -21.91 10.85 -4.68
N TYR A 271 -21.12 9.94 -4.13
CA TYR A 271 -21.34 9.34 -2.83
C TYR A 271 -20.17 9.70 -1.89
N SER A 272 -20.44 9.83 -0.61
CA SER A 272 -19.36 9.80 0.39
C SER A 272 -18.93 8.36 0.63
N LEU A 273 -17.70 8.17 1.13
CA LEU A 273 -17.25 6.84 1.52
C LEU A 273 -18.19 6.18 2.54
N ALA A 274 -18.71 6.95 3.50
CA ALA A 274 -19.62 6.46 4.52
C ALA A 274 -20.96 5.96 3.92
N GLN A 275 -21.48 6.64 2.88
CA GLN A 275 -22.67 6.18 2.17
C GLN A 275 -22.38 4.89 1.39
N LEU A 276 -21.22 4.82 0.76
CA LEU A 276 -20.80 3.62 0.03
C LEU A 276 -20.70 2.41 0.98
N LEU A 277 -20.06 2.57 2.12
CA LEU A 277 -19.90 1.48 3.12
C LEU A 277 -21.23 1.01 3.70
N LYS A 278 -22.22 1.89 3.85
CA LYS A 278 -23.57 1.52 4.33
C LYS A 278 -24.38 0.75 3.28
N SER A 279 -24.00 0.81 2.02
CA SER A 279 -24.67 0.09 0.91
C SER A 279 -24.10 -1.31 0.67
N LEU A 280 -23.09 -1.73 1.43
CA LEU A 280 -22.47 -3.06 1.46
C LEU A 280 -23.28 -4.01 2.32
#